data_428960f0ebef9d075bf7c3487a41bddd
#
_entry.id   428960f0ebef9d075bf7c3487a41bddd
#
_cell.length_a   1.000
_cell.length_b   1.000
_cell.length_c   1.000
_cell.angle_alpha   90.00
_cell.angle_beta   90.00
_cell.angle_gamma   90.00
#
_symmetry.space_group_name_H-M   'P 1'
#
loop_
_entity.id
_entity.type
_entity.pdbx_description
1 polymer ?
#
loop_
_entity_poly.entity_id
_entity_poly.type
_entity_poly.pdbx_seq_one_letter_code
_entity_poly.pdbx_strand_id
1 'polypeptide(L)'
;MTKLVAFDLDGTLNMTHTYAVAAYQEALKELGAGPVAESVIRSRFGAPFRDDSLFFLGDDSEETFRRFYRAVERHWTPLMRERAQTYPGVPKMLGELKEQGYVLAVCSNAKEDELEDVLGVLSIREYFDYIQGLTSRQDKADSLGVLMERAGADWCCMVGDRFYDREAAKANETAFIGCRYGYGGSDEFGDGDLLAEDSVEIPRLLKRLVSSTPWRKPWRKPWRRP
;
A
#
# COMPACT_ATOMS: atom_id res chain seq x y z
N MET A 1 10.45 18.29 14.57
CA MET A 1 10.85 17.58 13.37
C MET A 1 9.90 16.43 13.14
N THR A 2 9.15 16.48 12.03
CA THR A 2 8.10 15.52 11.69
C THR A 2 8.71 14.33 10.95
N LYS A 3 8.74 13.17 11.59
CA LYS A 3 9.17 11.90 11.02
C LYS A 3 7.95 11.12 10.55
N LEU A 4 7.72 11.08 9.23
CA LEU A 4 6.61 10.37 8.62
C LEU A 4 7.01 8.94 8.24
N VAL A 5 6.18 7.97 8.60
CA VAL A 5 6.23 6.61 8.05
C VAL A 5 4.95 6.38 7.27
N ALA A 6 5.09 6.26 5.94
CA ALA A 6 4.00 5.96 5.04
C ALA A 6 3.97 4.46 4.76
N PHE A 7 2.87 3.81 5.07
CA PHE A 7 2.67 2.38 4.84
C PHE A 7 1.80 2.14 3.61
N ASP A 8 2.18 1.20 2.78
CA ASP A 8 1.20 0.56 1.92
C ASP A 8 0.23 -0.28 2.75
N LEU A 9 -0.92 -0.66 2.17
CA LEU A 9 -1.94 -1.43 2.87
C LEU A 9 -1.87 -2.91 2.49
N ASP A 10 -2.06 -3.21 1.20
CA ASP A 10 -2.26 -4.57 0.71
C ASP A 10 -0.93 -5.32 0.55
N GLY A 11 -0.73 -6.37 1.35
CA GLY A 11 0.57 -7.07 1.39
C GLY A 11 1.55 -6.49 2.41
N THR A 12 1.24 -5.37 3.01
CA THR A 12 2.10 -4.70 4.01
C THR A 12 1.48 -4.71 5.40
N LEU A 13 0.26 -4.22 5.54
CA LEU A 13 -0.50 -4.21 6.80
C LEU A 13 -1.62 -5.26 6.78
N ASN A 14 -2.26 -5.42 5.62
CA ASN A 14 -3.45 -6.24 5.38
C ASN A 14 -3.08 -7.52 4.63
N MET A 15 -3.54 -8.66 5.13
CA MET A 15 -3.47 -9.96 4.44
C MET A 15 -4.60 -10.05 3.40
N THR A 16 -4.58 -9.20 2.40
CA THR A 16 -5.64 -9.01 1.39
C THR A 16 -6.10 -10.32 0.74
N HIS A 17 -5.18 -11.28 0.56
CA HIS A 17 -5.51 -12.57 -0.05
C HIS A 17 -6.57 -13.38 0.73
N THR A 18 -6.76 -13.12 2.02
CA THR A 18 -7.73 -13.86 2.85
C THR A 18 -9.17 -13.69 2.40
N TYR A 19 -9.47 -12.62 1.67
CA TYR A 19 -10.80 -12.32 1.14
C TYR A 19 -10.81 -11.97 -0.35
N ALA A 20 -9.79 -11.28 -0.85
CA ALA A 20 -9.77 -10.76 -2.20
C ALA A 20 -9.67 -11.86 -3.26
N VAL A 21 -8.94 -12.95 -2.99
CA VAL A 21 -8.86 -14.09 -3.93
C VAL A 21 -10.26 -14.64 -4.21
N ALA A 22 -11.04 -14.89 -3.17
CA ALA A 22 -12.41 -15.39 -3.33
C ALA A 22 -13.30 -14.37 -4.04
N ALA A 23 -13.17 -13.08 -3.73
CA ALA A 23 -13.93 -12.02 -4.38
C ALA A 23 -13.66 -11.94 -5.89
N TYR A 24 -12.38 -12.01 -6.28
CA TYR A 24 -11.99 -12.03 -7.69
C TYR A 24 -12.48 -13.29 -8.40
N GLN A 25 -12.35 -14.47 -7.79
CA GLN A 25 -12.80 -15.72 -8.38
C GLN A 25 -14.31 -15.72 -8.66
N GLU A 26 -15.12 -15.27 -7.72
CA GLU A 26 -16.59 -15.18 -7.92
C GLU A 26 -16.94 -14.10 -8.96
N ALA A 27 -16.27 -12.94 -8.95
CA ALA A 27 -16.50 -11.91 -9.95
C ALA A 27 -16.13 -12.38 -11.37
N LEU A 28 -14.98 -13.02 -11.53
CA LEU A 28 -14.54 -13.54 -12.83
C LEU A 28 -15.47 -14.64 -13.36
N LYS A 29 -15.93 -15.52 -12.49
CA LYS A 29 -16.95 -16.53 -12.81
C LYS A 29 -18.26 -15.89 -13.27
N GLU A 30 -18.75 -14.87 -12.58
CA GLU A 30 -19.96 -14.10 -12.95
C GLU A 30 -19.80 -13.45 -14.34
N LEU A 31 -18.60 -12.98 -14.66
CA LEU A 31 -18.28 -12.33 -15.95
C LEU A 31 -18.00 -13.32 -17.08
N GLY A 32 -18.08 -14.62 -16.80
CA GLY A 32 -17.83 -15.68 -17.79
C GLY A 32 -16.34 -15.91 -18.10
N ALA A 33 -15.46 -15.32 -17.33
CA ALA A 33 -14.04 -15.68 -17.36
C ALA A 33 -13.83 -17.05 -16.71
N GLY A 34 -12.90 -17.82 -17.26
CA GLY A 34 -12.59 -19.16 -16.72
C GLY A 34 -11.98 -19.09 -15.31
N PRO A 35 -11.77 -20.25 -14.68
CA PRO A 35 -11.14 -20.32 -13.37
C PRO A 35 -9.71 -19.73 -13.47
N VAL A 36 -9.40 -18.79 -12.55
CA VAL A 36 -8.08 -18.17 -12.45
C VAL A 36 -7.38 -18.69 -11.20
N ALA A 37 -6.13 -19.12 -11.33
CA ALA A 37 -5.35 -19.61 -10.19
C ALA A 37 -5.14 -18.51 -9.14
N GLU A 38 -5.18 -18.88 -7.88
CA GLU A 38 -4.94 -17.96 -6.75
C GLU A 38 -3.63 -17.18 -6.91
N SER A 39 -2.55 -17.84 -7.31
CA SER A 39 -1.24 -17.20 -7.51
C SER A 39 -1.28 -16.06 -8.54
N VAL A 40 -2.09 -16.21 -9.60
CA VAL A 40 -2.28 -15.18 -10.63
C VAL A 40 -3.05 -13.99 -10.05
N ILE A 41 -4.10 -14.22 -9.27
CA ILE A 41 -4.86 -13.15 -8.61
C ILE A 41 -3.95 -12.42 -7.61
N ARG A 42 -3.21 -13.16 -6.78
CA ARG A 42 -2.29 -12.58 -5.79
C ARG A 42 -1.19 -11.71 -6.41
N SER A 43 -0.71 -12.06 -7.60
CA SER A 43 0.32 -11.26 -8.29
C SER A 43 -0.20 -9.87 -8.72
N ARG A 44 -1.51 -9.65 -8.72
CA ARG A 44 -2.14 -8.37 -9.05
C ARG A 44 -2.32 -7.44 -7.85
N PHE A 45 -2.22 -7.94 -6.62
CA PHE A 45 -2.40 -7.10 -5.44
C PHE A 45 -1.34 -5.99 -5.37
N GLY A 46 -1.77 -4.80 -4.99
CA GLY A 46 -0.97 -3.57 -5.00
C GLY A 46 -0.90 -2.87 -6.37
N ALA A 47 -1.31 -3.51 -7.47
CA ALA A 47 -1.44 -2.83 -8.76
C ALA A 47 -2.67 -1.89 -8.76
N PRO A 48 -2.68 -0.85 -9.63
CA PRO A 48 -3.89 -0.07 -9.87
C PRO A 48 -5.02 -0.97 -10.36
N PHE A 49 -6.18 -0.92 -9.69
CA PHE A 49 -7.31 -1.80 -9.98
C PHE A 49 -7.82 -1.68 -11.44
N ARG A 50 -7.62 -0.51 -12.06
CA ARG A 50 -8.02 -0.30 -13.45
C ARG A 50 -7.33 -1.25 -14.44
N ASP A 51 -6.09 -1.65 -14.14
CA ASP A 51 -5.32 -2.53 -15.02
C ASP A 51 -5.84 -3.98 -14.98
N ASP A 52 -6.64 -4.33 -14.00
CA ASP A 52 -7.13 -5.70 -13.82
C ASP A 52 -8.21 -6.09 -14.82
N SER A 53 -9.03 -5.14 -15.31
CA SER A 53 -10.00 -5.43 -16.36
C SER A 53 -9.33 -5.88 -17.66
N LEU A 54 -8.26 -5.18 -18.06
CA LEU A 54 -7.44 -5.59 -19.20
C LEU A 54 -6.77 -6.94 -18.96
N PHE A 55 -6.18 -7.11 -17.78
CA PHE A 55 -5.44 -8.33 -17.44
C PHE A 55 -6.32 -9.59 -17.44
N PHE A 56 -7.50 -9.54 -16.81
CA PHE A 56 -8.36 -10.71 -16.64
C PHE A 56 -9.37 -10.90 -17.78
N LEU A 57 -9.82 -9.82 -18.42
CA LEU A 57 -10.88 -9.86 -19.42
C LEU A 57 -10.41 -9.49 -20.85
N GLY A 58 -9.15 -9.04 -20.99
CA GLY A 58 -8.57 -8.66 -22.29
C GLY A 58 -9.14 -7.36 -22.87
N ASP A 59 -9.84 -6.56 -22.07
CA ASP A 59 -10.50 -5.32 -22.50
C ASP A 59 -10.41 -4.26 -21.40
N ASP A 60 -9.91 -3.06 -21.74
CA ASP A 60 -9.76 -1.90 -20.85
C ASP A 60 -10.82 -0.81 -21.10
N SER A 61 -11.86 -1.11 -21.93
CA SER A 61 -12.95 -0.18 -22.16
C SER A 61 -13.62 0.22 -20.84
N GLU A 62 -14.11 1.46 -20.78
CA GLU A 62 -14.80 1.97 -19.61
C GLU A 62 -16.02 1.12 -19.22
N GLU A 63 -16.68 0.50 -20.19
CA GLU A 63 -17.81 -0.41 -19.95
C GLU A 63 -17.34 -1.68 -19.25
N THR A 64 -16.29 -2.34 -19.76
CA THR A 64 -15.72 -3.56 -19.18
C THR A 64 -15.15 -3.30 -17.80
N PHE A 65 -14.42 -2.19 -17.63
CA PHE A 65 -13.92 -1.77 -16.32
C PHE A 65 -15.06 -1.61 -15.30
N ARG A 66 -16.13 -0.90 -15.64
CA ARG A 66 -17.27 -0.71 -14.73
C ARG A 66 -18.00 -2.03 -14.39
N ARG A 67 -18.11 -2.93 -15.34
CA ARG A 67 -18.69 -4.26 -15.09
C ARG A 67 -17.81 -5.08 -14.16
N PHE A 68 -16.51 -5.09 -14.41
CA PHE A 68 -15.51 -5.77 -13.57
C PHE A 68 -15.51 -5.20 -12.15
N TYR A 69 -15.37 -3.88 -12.02
CA TYR A 69 -15.39 -3.19 -10.73
C TYR A 69 -16.62 -3.56 -9.89
N ARG A 70 -17.82 -3.47 -10.47
CA ARG A 70 -19.07 -3.81 -9.77
C ARG A 70 -19.16 -5.28 -9.38
N ALA A 71 -18.66 -6.17 -10.22
CA ALA A 71 -18.64 -7.59 -9.91
C ALA A 71 -17.70 -7.89 -8.73
N VAL A 72 -16.49 -7.33 -8.75
CA VAL A 72 -15.53 -7.49 -7.64
C VAL A 72 -16.08 -6.85 -6.37
N GLU A 73 -16.52 -5.60 -6.40
CA GLU A 73 -17.02 -4.85 -5.23
C GLU A 73 -18.17 -5.61 -4.51
N ARG A 74 -19.07 -6.22 -5.28
CA ARG A 74 -20.21 -7.01 -4.74
C ARG A 74 -19.76 -8.15 -3.84
N HIS A 75 -18.66 -8.82 -4.20
CA HIS A 75 -18.09 -9.93 -3.44
C HIS A 75 -17.05 -9.47 -2.42
N TRP A 76 -16.31 -8.41 -2.75
CA TRP A 76 -15.24 -7.87 -1.92
C TRP A 76 -15.72 -7.41 -0.56
N THR A 77 -16.69 -6.50 -0.52
CA THR A 77 -17.13 -5.87 0.72
C THR A 77 -17.62 -6.87 1.79
N PRO A 78 -18.49 -7.85 1.49
CA PRO A 78 -18.92 -8.83 2.50
C PRO A 78 -17.77 -9.74 2.94
N LEU A 79 -16.93 -10.20 2.02
CA LEU A 79 -15.79 -11.08 2.34
C LEU A 79 -14.71 -10.35 3.13
N MET A 80 -14.44 -9.09 2.81
CA MET A 80 -13.53 -8.23 3.56
C MET A 80 -13.99 -8.07 5.01
N ARG A 81 -15.27 -7.76 5.22
CA ARG A 81 -15.82 -7.63 6.58
C ARG A 81 -15.78 -8.91 7.40
N GLU A 82 -15.86 -10.07 6.74
CA GLU A 82 -15.82 -11.39 7.39
C GLU A 82 -14.38 -11.85 7.67
N ARG A 83 -13.43 -11.57 6.77
CA ARG A 83 -12.14 -12.29 6.69
C ARG A 83 -10.92 -11.40 6.74
N ALA A 84 -11.06 -10.08 6.68
CA ALA A 84 -9.88 -9.21 6.70
C ALA A 84 -9.11 -9.36 8.02
N GLN A 85 -7.81 -9.46 7.90
CA GLN A 85 -6.91 -9.56 9.05
C GLN A 85 -5.57 -8.90 8.73
N THR A 86 -4.95 -8.36 9.75
CA THR A 86 -3.60 -7.80 9.64
C THR A 86 -2.56 -8.91 9.56
N TYR A 87 -1.40 -8.60 8.98
CA TYR A 87 -0.23 -9.44 9.22
C TYR A 87 0.06 -9.53 10.71
N PRO A 88 0.61 -10.68 11.18
CA PRO A 88 0.98 -10.86 12.58
C PRO A 88 1.89 -9.74 13.06
N GLY A 89 1.62 -9.19 14.24
CA GLY A 89 2.43 -8.13 14.87
C GLY A 89 2.15 -6.70 14.42
N VAL A 90 1.35 -6.46 13.38
CA VAL A 90 1.06 -5.12 12.85
C VAL A 90 0.51 -4.17 13.92
N PRO A 91 -0.55 -4.49 14.71
CA PRO A 91 -1.05 -3.54 15.72
C PRO A 91 0.01 -3.17 16.75
N LYS A 92 0.83 -4.15 17.19
CA LYS A 92 1.92 -3.92 18.13
C LYS A 92 2.99 -3.00 17.53
N MET A 93 3.39 -3.25 16.30
CA MET A 93 4.37 -2.45 15.55
C MET A 93 3.90 -1.00 15.40
N LEU A 94 2.63 -0.78 15.01
CA LEU A 94 2.05 0.56 14.88
C LEU A 94 2.03 1.30 16.21
N GLY A 95 1.62 0.63 17.29
CA GLY A 95 1.65 1.19 18.65
C GLY A 95 3.06 1.61 19.07
N GLU A 96 4.06 0.75 18.87
CA GLU A 96 5.46 1.05 19.17
C GLU A 96 5.97 2.28 18.40
N LEU A 97 5.62 2.41 17.13
CA LEU A 97 6.02 3.57 16.30
C LEU A 97 5.36 4.86 16.77
N LYS A 98 4.09 4.82 17.19
CA LYS A 98 3.41 5.97 17.78
C LYS A 98 4.09 6.40 19.08
N GLU A 99 4.44 5.47 19.97
CA GLU A 99 5.17 5.74 21.22
C GLU A 99 6.55 6.35 20.95
N GLN A 100 7.21 5.98 19.84
CA GLN A 100 8.48 6.56 19.40
C GLN A 100 8.31 7.95 18.75
N GLY A 101 7.08 8.45 18.62
CA GLY A 101 6.78 9.79 18.10
C GLY A 101 6.83 9.91 16.58
N TYR A 102 6.63 8.83 15.85
CA TYR A 102 6.43 8.89 14.41
C TYR A 102 5.00 9.35 14.07
N VAL A 103 4.88 10.13 13.01
CA VAL A 103 3.62 10.38 12.31
C VAL A 103 3.39 9.20 11.38
N LEU A 104 2.25 8.53 11.49
CA LEU A 104 1.94 7.36 10.70
C LEU A 104 0.88 7.70 9.64
N ALA A 105 1.07 7.20 8.44
CA ALA A 105 0.11 7.36 7.37
C ALA A 105 -0.01 6.10 6.52
N VAL A 106 -1.17 5.93 5.89
CA VAL A 106 -1.37 4.98 4.78
C VAL A 106 -1.18 5.71 3.47
N CYS A 107 -0.47 5.09 2.52
CA CYS A 107 -0.30 5.53 1.13
C CYS A 107 -0.51 4.35 0.20
N SER A 108 -1.67 4.25 -0.44
CA SER A 108 -2.06 3.09 -1.24
C SER A 108 -2.59 3.47 -2.62
N ASN A 109 -2.63 2.48 -3.53
CA ASN A 109 -3.22 2.60 -4.86
C ASN A 109 -4.76 2.46 -4.85
N ALA A 110 -5.39 2.28 -3.69
CA ALA A 110 -6.84 2.29 -3.52
C ALA A 110 -7.39 3.71 -3.30
N LYS A 111 -8.71 3.86 -3.30
CA LYS A 111 -9.38 5.11 -2.96
C LYS A 111 -9.42 5.32 -1.45
N GLU A 112 -9.49 6.58 -1.01
CA GLU A 112 -9.48 6.91 0.43
C GLU A 112 -10.66 6.30 1.20
N ASP A 113 -11.84 6.26 0.61
CA ASP A 113 -13.04 5.64 1.23
C ASP A 113 -12.89 4.13 1.39
N GLU A 114 -12.31 3.45 0.40
CA GLU A 114 -11.99 2.02 0.48
C GLU A 114 -10.94 1.75 1.58
N LEU A 115 -9.94 2.62 1.71
CA LEU A 115 -8.91 2.52 2.76
C LEU A 115 -9.50 2.70 4.16
N GLU A 116 -10.38 3.70 4.35
CA GLU A 116 -11.05 3.94 5.63
C GLU A 116 -11.87 2.71 6.06
N ASP A 117 -12.61 2.09 5.13
CA ASP A 117 -13.40 0.90 5.42
C ASP A 117 -12.52 -0.28 5.86
N VAL A 118 -11.45 -0.59 5.11
CA VAL A 118 -10.54 -1.70 5.43
C VAL A 118 -9.84 -1.47 6.75
N LEU A 119 -9.29 -0.27 6.99
CA LEU A 119 -8.61 0.08 8.24
C LEU A 119 -9.54 0.00 9.46
N GLY A 120 -10.81 0.38 9.27
CA GLY A 120 -11.85 0.25 10.29
C GLY A 120 -12.13 -1.22 10.65
N VAL A 121 -12.30 -2.08 9.65
CA VAL A 121 -12.50 -3.53 9.86
C VAL A 121 -11.30 -4.18 10.53
N LEU A 122 -10.08 -3.79 10.13
CA LEU A 122 -8.83 -4.27 10.73
C LEU A 122 -8.60 -3.72 12.16
N SER A 123 -9.40 -2.75 12.62
CA SER A 123 -9.25 -2.08 13.91
C SER A 123 -7.86 -1.46 14.12
N ILE A 124 -7.32 -0.86 13.05
CA ILE A 124 -6.02 -0.16 13.07
C ILE A 124 -6.11 1.29 12.61
N ARG A 125 -7.30 1.78 12.29
CA ARG A 125 -7.51 3.15 11.78
C ARG A 125 -6.97 4.23 12.73
N GLU A 126 -7.13 4.05 14.02
CA GLU A 126 -6.73 5.01 15.05
C GLU A 126 -5.22 5.27 15.15
N TYR A 127 -4.40 4.38 14.59
CA TYR A 127 -2.95 4.60 14.58
C TYR A 127 -2.50 5.64 13.55
N PHE A 128 -3.32 5.91 12.52
CA PHE A 128 -2.92 6.72 11.37
C PHE A 128 -3.39 8.17 11.50
N ASP A 129 -2.44 9.09 11.36
CA ASP A 129 -2.68 10.53 11.34
C ASP A 129 -3.20 10.98 9.96
N TYR A 130 -2.80 10.27 8.89
CA TYR A 130 -3.21 10.56 7.51
C TYR A 130 -3.53 9.30 6.75
N ILE A 131 -4.48 9.41 5.83
CA ILE A 131 -4.77 8.41 4.81
C ILE A 131 -4.64 9.10 3.45
N GLN A 132 -3.97 8.45 2.52
CA GLN A 132 -3.74 8.95 1.18
C GLN A 132 -3.95 7.81 0.18
N GLY A 133 -5.03 7.89 -0.58
CA GLY A 133 -5.27 7.07 -1.75
C GLY A 133 -4.64 7.64 -3.01
N LEU A 134 -4.94 7.07 -4.16
CA LEU A 134 -4.49 7.59 -5.45
C LEU A 134 -5.01 9.01 -5.68
N THR A 135 -4.12 9.88 -6.13
CA THR A 135 -4.47 11.20 -6.64
C THR A 135 -5.08 11.11 -8.04
N SER A 136 -5.54 12.24 -8.57
CA SER A 136 -6.04 12.33 -9.95
C SER A 136 -5.00 11.92 -11.02
N ARG A 137 -3.72 11.90 -10.67
CA ARG A 137 -2.64 11.45 -11.56
C ARG A 137 -2.51 9.94 -11.64
N GLN A 138 -3.19 9.22 -10.77
CA GLN A 138 -3.16 7.75 -10.70
C GLN A 138 -1.73 7.19 -10.54
N ASP A 139 -0.89 7.88 -9.77
CA ASP A 139 0.52 7.56 -9.54
C ASP A 139 0.83 7.57 -8.04
N LYS A 140 1.38 6.48 -7.53
CA LYS A 140 1.74 6.35 -6.11
C LYS A 140 2.85 7.31 -5.70
N ALA A 141 3.75 7.66 -6.61
CA ALA A 141 4.79 8.64 -6.34
C ALA A 141 4.21 10.04 -6.10
N ASP A 142 3.21 10.44 -6.89
CA ASP A 142 2.48 11.69 -6.67
C ASP A 142 1.69 11.66 -5.35
N SER A 143 1.03 10.52 -5.05
CA SER A 143 0.30 10.34 -3.80
C SER A 143 1.21 10.47 -2.57
N LEU A 144 2.40 9.86 -2.60
CA LEU A 144 3.38 9.97 -1.53
C LEU A 144 3.88 11.43 -1.38
N GLY A 145 4.14 12.11 -2.49
CA GLY A 145 4.55 13.52 -2.48
C GLY A 145 3.49 14.43 -1.84
N VAL A 146 2.21 14.26 -2.22
CA VAL A 146 1.07 14.97 -1.61
C VAL A 146 0.96 14.68 -0.12
N LEU A 147 1.10 13.40 0.27
CA LEU A 147 1.06 12.99 1.67
C LEU A 147 2.18 13.65 2.49
N MET A 148 3.40 13.65 2.00
CA MET A 148 4.56 14.27 2.67
C MET A 148 4.33 15.77 2.88
N GLU A 149 3.72 16.44 1.90
CA GLU A 149 3.38 17.85 2.00
C GLU A 149 2.29 18.11 3.04
N ARG A 150 1.20 17.32 3.02
CA ARG A 150 0.10 17.40 4.00
C ARG A 150 0.61 17.19 5.43
N ALA A 151 1.51 16.25 5.62
CA ALA A 151 2.10 15.95 6.93
C ALA A 151 3.18 16.95 7.38
N GLY A 152 3.64 17.82 6.49
CA GLY A 152 4.79 18.71 6.78
C GLY A 152 6.04 17.91 7.14
N ALA A 153 6.29 16.80 6.42
CA ALA A 153 7.33 15.86 6.77
C ALA A 153 8.74 16.45 6.57
N ASP A 154 9.56 16.40 7.62
CA ASP A 154 10.99 16.71 7.53
C ASP A 154 11.80 15.49 7.10
N TRP A 155 11.30 14.30 7.36
CA TRP A 155 11.85 13.00 7.00
C TRP A 155 10.70 12.04 6.70
N CYS A 156 10.88 11.17 5.69
CA CYS A 156 9.89 10.17 5.32
C CYS A 156 10.54 8.82 5.04
N CYS A 157 9.81 7.75 5.36
CA CYS A 157 10.09 6.41 4.92
C CYS A 157 8.82 5.78 4.37
N MET A 158 8.88 5.27 3.13
CA MET A 158 7.85 4.41 2.57
C MET A 158 8.12 2.97 3.00
N VAL A 159 7.09 2.28 3.48
CA VAL A 159 7.12 0.87 3.85
C VAL A 159 6.09 0.16 2.98
N GLY A 160 6.52 -0.81 2.19
CA GLY A 160 5.64 -1.50 1.24
C GLY A 160 6.25 -2.77 0.70
N ASP A 161 5.45 -3.57 0.03
CA ASP A 161 5.83 -4.90 -0.44
C ASP A 161 6.02 -4.99 -1.96
N ARG A 162 5.72 -3.92 -2.72
CA ARG A 162 5.76 -3.92 -4.17
C ARG A 162 6.76 -2.89 -4.72
N PHE A 163 7.15 -3.10 -5.97
CA PHE A 163 7.99 -2.14 -6.70
C PHE A 163 7.35 -0.75 -6.80
N TYR A 164 6.01 -0.64 -6.78
CA TYR A 164 5.31 0.66 -6.75
C TYR A 164 5.72 1.52 -5.55
N ASP A 165 5.90 0.89 -4.40
CA ASP A 165 6.32 1.55 -3.15
C ASP A 165 7.76 2.02 -3.22
N ARG A 166 8.60 1.14 -3.75
CA ARG A 166 10.02 1.42 -3.96
C ARG A 166 10.22 2.58 -4.94
N GLU A 167 9.55 2.55 -6.08
CA GLU A 167 9.63 3.63 -7.07
C GLU A 167 9.02 4.94 -6.54
N ALA A 168 7.94 4.88 -5.76
CA ALA A 168 7.39 6.06 -5.09
C ALA A 168 8.38 6.68 -4.10
N ALA A 169 9.06 5.86 -3.29
CA ALA A 169 10.11 6.32 -2.38
C ALA A 169 11.27 6.95 -3.15
N LYS A 170 11.75 6.30 -4.20
CA LYS A 170 12.84 6.79 -5.05
C LYS A 170 12.51 8.12 -5.73
N ALA A 171 11.31 8.24 -6.31
CA ALA A 171 10.87 9.46 -6.97
C ALA A 171 10.75 10.65 -6.00
N ASN A 172 10.48 10.39 -4.72
CA ASN A 172 10.39 11.40 -3.66
C ASN A 172 11.68 11.52 -2.83
N GLU A 173 12.76 10.86 -3.23
CA GLU A 173 14.07 10.87 -2.53
C GLU A 173 13.94 10.54 -1.04
N THR A 174 13.03 9.60 -0.69
CA THR A 174 12.79 9.15 0.68
C THR A 174 13.41 7.79 0.95
N ALA A 175 13.48 7.42 2.23
CA ALA A 175 13.87 6.07 2.63
C ALA A 175 12.79 5.04 2.22
N PHE A 176 13.23 3.79 2.03
CA PHE A 176 12.35 2.67 1.74
C PHE A 176 12.67 1.47 2.63
N ILE A 177 11.62 0.76 3.06
CA ILE A 177 11.71 -0.57 3.68
C ILE A 177 10.79 -1.50 2.89
N GLY A 178 11.36 -2.54 2.31
CA GLY A 178 10.62 -3.57 1.59
C GLY A 178 10.09 -4.66 2.53
N CYS A 179 8.82 -5.04 2.39
CA CYS A 179 8.18 -6.11 3.16
C CYS A 179 8.23 -7.43 2.37
N ARG A 180 9.17 -8.31 2.70
CA ARG A 180 9.33 -9.60 1.99
C ARG A 180 8.23 -10.61 2.26
N TYR A 181 7.44 -10.38 3.29
CA TYR A 181 6.28 -11.20 3.64
C TYR A 181 5.03 -10.90 2.82
N GLY A 182 5.06 -9.85 1.98
CA GLY A 182 3.96 -9.43 1.13
C GLY A 182 3.82 -10.21 -0.17
N TYR A 183 3.36 -9.54 -1.23
CA TYR A 183 3.07 -10.14 -2.54
C TYR A 183 4.16 -9.91 -3.58
N GLY A 184 5.08 -8.98 -3.34
CA GLY A 184 6.18 -8.68 -4.23
C GLY A 184 7.18 -9.83 -4.36
N GLY A 185 7.69 -10.03 -5.57
CA GLY A 185 8.78 -10.97 -5.82
C GLY A 185 10.13 -10.44 -5.35
N SER A 186 11.10 -11.33 -5.17
CA SER A 186 12.47 -10.94 -4.76
C SER A 186 13.15 -10.01 -5.76
N ASP A 187 12.74 -10.03 -7.01
CA ASP A 187 13.21 -9.19 -8.12
C ASP A 187 12.65 -7.75 -8.08
N GLU A 188 11.63 -7.49 -7.27
CA GLU A 188 11.07 -6.15 -7.07
C GLU A 188 11.93 -5.28 -6.12
N PHE A 189 12.86 -5.89 -5.40
CA PHE A 189 13.75 -5.21 -4.45
C PHE A 189 15.17 -5.08 -5.00
N GLY A 190 15.88 -4.01 -4.61
CA GLY A 190 17.26 -3.78 -5.01
C GLY A 190 18.25 -4.23 -3.93
N ASP A 191 19.52 -4.48 -4.33
CA ASP A 191 20.58 -4.95 -3.43
C ASP A 191 20.86 -4.04 -2.21
N GLY A 192 20.46 -2.78 -2.28
CA GLY A 192 20.65 -1.79 -1.21
C GLY A 192 19.42 -1.54 -0.34
N ASP A 193 18.29 -2.16 -0.65
CA ASP A 193 17.06 -1.93 0.09
C ASP A 193 17.10 -2.61 1.47
N LEU A 194 16.55 -1.96 2.48
CA LEU A 194 16.30 -2.62 3.76
C LEU A 194 15.03 -3.45 3.65
N LEU A 195 15.15 -4.72 4.02
CA LEU A 195 14.05 -5.67 3.92
C LEU A 195 13.62 -6.14 5.31
N ALA A 196 12.31 -6.19 5.53
CA ALA A 196 11.67 -6.76 6.70
C ALA A 196 11.13 -8.16 6.36
N GLU A 197 11.51 -9.17 7.11
CA GLU A 197 10.98 -10.53 6.97
C GLU A 197 9.62 -10.68 7.67
N ASP A 198 9.32 -9.80 8.62
CA ASP A 198 8.01 -9.65 9.27
C ASP A 198 7.79 -8.21 9.75
N SER A 199 6.55 -7.91 10.18
CA SER A 199 6.17 -6.56 10.59
C SER A 199 6.91 -6.08 11.84
N VAL A 200 7.32 -6.96 12.74
CA VAL A 200 7.96 -6.59 14.02
C VAL A 200 9.40 -6.12 13.84
N GLU A 201 10.01 -6.36 12.67
CA GLU A 201 11.34 -5.84 12.34
C GLU A 201 11.35 -4.36 11.96
N ILE A 202 10.21 -3.83 11.48
CA ILE A 202 10.12 -2.46 10.92
C ILE A 202 10.61 -1.38 11.91
N PRO A 203 10.25 -1.37 13.21
CA PRO A 203 10.74 -0.36 14.14
C PRO A 203 12.28 -0.35 14.27
N ARG A 204 12.90 -1.52 14.27
CA ARG A 204 14.38 -1.65 14.31
C ARG A 204 15.03 -1.10 13.04
N LEU A 205 14.45 -1.40 11.87
CA LEU A 205 14.97 -0.92 10.59
C LEU A 205 14.82 0.61 10.46
N LEU A 206 13.68 1.17 10.86
CA LEU A 206 13.46 2.62 10.92
C LEU A 206 14.48 3.32 11.82
N LYS A 207 14.78 2.76 12.99
CA LYS A 207 15.79 3.31 13.90
C LYS A 207 17.18 3.34 13.26
N ARG A 208 17.55 2.33 12.48
CA ARG A 208 18.82 2.32 11.72
C ARG A 208 18.83 3.43 10.66
N LEU A 209 17.75 3.59 9.88
CA LEU A 209 17.64 4.63 8.86
C LEU A 209 17.76 6.02 9.45
N VAL A 210 17.04 6.31 10.51
CA VAL A 210 17.09 7.61 11.19
C VAL A 210 18.49 7.91 11.74
N SER A 211 19.21 6.90 12.22
CA SER A 211 20.57 7.09 12.76
C SER A 211 21.64 7.25 11.69
N SER A 212 21.44 6.72 10.50
CA SER A 212 22.42 6.72 9.40
C SER A 212 22.22 7.86 8.40
N THR A 213 21.07 8.52 8.41
CA THR A 213 20.78 9.59 7.46
C THR A 213 21.27 10.93 8.02
N PRO A 214 22.29 11.57 7.41
CA PRO A 214 22.59 12.95 7.75
C PRO A 214 21.37 13.80 7.42
N TRP A 215 20.89 14.54 8.43
CA TRP A 215 19.71 15.39 8.31
C TRP A 215 19.89 16.38 7.15
N ARG A 216 19.24 16.10 6.01
CA ARG A 216 19.16 17.07 4.92
C ARG A 216 18.13 18.15 5.31
N LYS A 217 18.38 19.38 4.85
CA LYS A 217 17.46 20.53 4.98
C LYS A 217 16.05 20.12 4.52
N PRO A 218 14.98 20.78 5.04
CA PRO A 218 13.61 20.45 4.72
C PRO A 218 13.44 20.24 3.22
N TRP A 219 12.75 19.14 2.89
CA TRP A 219 12.45 18.72 1.55
C TRP A 219 11.92 19.87 0.71
N ARG A 220 12.64 20.25 -0.36
CA ARG A 220 12.22 21.28 -1.31
C ARG A 220 11.64 20.59 -2.54
N LYS A 221 10.39 20.89 -2.86
CA LYS A 221 9.65 20.35 -4.01
C LYS A 221 10.49 20.41 -5.27
N PRO A 222 10.76 19.27 -5.96
CA PRO A 222 11.42 19.28 -7.27
C PRO A 222 10.54 19.88 -8.37
N TRP A 223 9.23 19.96 -8.21
CA TRP A 223 8.27 20.38 -9.24
C TRP A 223 7.70 21.81 -9.09
N ARG A 224 8.04 22.56 -8.08
CA ARG A 224 7.81 24.02 -8.10
C ARG A 224 8.96 24.68 -8.84
N ARG A 225 8.93 24.64 -10.17
CA ARG A 225 9.54 25.71 -10.97
C ARG A 225 8.47 26.77 -11.20
N PRO A 226 8.85 28.08 -11.14
CA PRO A 226 7.95 29.19 -11.32
C PRO A 226 7.32 29.19 -12.71
#